data_68961f939769ce3c943db10ed7d9746d
#
_entry.id   68961f939769ce3c943db10ed7d9746d
#
_cell.length_a   1.000
_cell.length_b   1.000
_cell.length_c   1.000
_cell.angle_alpha   90.00
_cell.angle_beta   90.00
_cell.angle_gamma   90.00
#
_symmetry.space_group_name_H-M   'P 1'
#
loop_
_entity.id
_entity.type
_entity.pdbx_description
1 polymer ?
#
loop_
_entity_poly.entity_id
_entity_poly.type
_entity_poly.pdbx_seq_one_letter_code
_entity_poly.pdbx_strand_id
1 'polypeptide(L)'
;TILPELMVILQAQLFGIGEVQEYPRFYELYLLMFDYAYMALIINIYRLVVSGESSVARLGVVFPSLRLGRFFLLFLFLSIATQFPIFISPFLVPIVYFLLIPMSLNLVGLANDASFKKNKLTLGIQFGVLIIKLGVPAILLGLTILLGVGEVFFWFVMGLIIYWMAISFALCYRVILANNSAQNH
;
A
#
# COMPACT_ATOMS: atom_id res chain seq x y z
N THR A 1 9.20 2.68 7.51
CA THR A 1 8.13 1.68 7.78
C THR A 1 8.60 0.74 8.88
N ILE A 2 7.87 0.62 9.98
CA ILE A 2 8.19 -0.27 11.12
C ILE A 2 8.32 -1.74 10.66
N LEU A 3 7.58 -2.15 9.63
CA LEU A 3 7.54 -3.54 9.18
C LEU A 3 8.88 -4.09 8.64
N PRO A 4 9.61 -3.42 7.72
CA PRO A 4 10.92 -3.89 7.28
C PRO A 4 11.92 -4.00 8.43
N GLU A 5 11.89 -3.07 9.37
CA GLU A 5 12.80 -3.09 10.52
C GLU A 5 12.44 -4.14 11.55
N LEU A 6 11.14 -4.32 11.84
CA LEU A 6 10.67 -5.43 12.66
C LEU A 6 11.06 -6.77 12.04
N MET A 7 11.04 -6.87 10.71
CA MET A 7 11.48 -8.05 9.98
C MET A 7 13.00 -8.25 10.06
N VAL A 8 13.79 -7.17 9.99
CA VAL A 8 15.26 -7.23 10.18
C VAL A 8 15.59 -7.65 11.62
N ILE A 9 14.91 -7.10 12.62
CA ILE A 9 15.08 -7.47 14.03
C ILE A 9 14.67 -8.94 14.25
N LEU A 10 13.55 -9.37 13.69
CA LEU A 10 13.10 -10.76 13.75
C LEU A 10 14.10 -11.71 13.05
N GLN A 11 14.65 -11.30 11.90
CA GLN A 11 15.70 -12.08 11.21
C GLN A 11 16.97 -12.17 12.05
N ALA A 12 17.42 -11.06 12.66
CA ALA A 12 18.59 -11.06 13.52
C ALA A 12 18.39 -11.96 14.75
N GLN A 13 17.21 -11.93 15.35
CA GLN A 13 16.90 -12.74 16.53
C GLN A 13 16.67 -14.23 16.20
N LEU A 14 16.00 -14.55 15.09
CA LEU A 14 15.66 -15.93 14.75
C LEU A 14 16.79 -16.66 14.03
N PHE A 15 17.61 -15.97 13.27
CA PHE A 15 18.61 -16.58 12.41
C PHE A 15 20.05 -16.20 12.75
N GLY A 16 20.25 -15.31 13.73
CA GLY A 16 21.57 -14.81 14.11
C GLY A 16 22.29 -14.07 12.97
N ILE A 17 21.54 -13.55 11.99
CA ILE A 17 22.05 -12.88 10.81
C ILE A 17 21.85 -11.38 10.99
N GLY A 18 22.93 -10.64 11.11
CA GLY A 18 22.97 -9.18 11.13
C GLY A 18 23.50 -8.57 12.42
N GLU A 19 24.20 -7.47 12.29
CA GLU A 19 24.61 -6.63 13.43
C GLU A 19 23.38 -5.85 13.91
N VAL A 20 23.12 -5.85 15.22
CA VAL A 20 22.11 -5.00 15.84
C VAL A 20 22.62 -3.56 15.73
N GLN A 21 22.09 -2.80 14.79
CA GLN A 21 22.40 -1.38 14.65
C GLN A 21 21.78 -0.64 15.84
N GLU A 22 22.59 0.06 16.64
CA GLU A 22 22.10 0.94 17.69
C GLU A 22 21.42 2.16 17.04
N TYR A 23 20.11 2.21 17.12
CA TYR A 23 19.32 3.32 16.59
C TYR A 23 19.32 4.51 17.58
N PRO A 24 19.23 5.76 17.08
CA PRO A 24 19.12 6.94 17.92
C PRO A 24 17.90 6.87 18.86
N ARG A 25 18.01 7.47 20.05
CA ARG A 25 16.86 7.65 20.95
C ARG A 25 15.68 8.27 20.18
N PHE A 26 14.48 7.74 20.38
CA PHE A 26 13.24 8.15 19.69
C PHE A 26 13.11 7.73 18.22
N TYR A 27 14.00 6.90 17.68
CA TYR A 27 13.89 6.41 16.32
C TYR A 27 12.57 5.67 16.08
N GLU A 28 12.13 4.84 17.03
CA GLU A 28 10.84 4.13 16.96
C GLU A 28 9.64 5.10 16.94
N LEU A 29 9.70 6.19 17.70
CA LEU A 29 8.67 7.23 17.66
C LEU A 29 8.62 7.94 16.32
N TYR A 30 9.78 8.25 15.73
CA TYR A 30 9.87 8.83 14.40
C TYR A 30 9.26 7.92 13.34
N LEU A 31 9.56 6.61 13.39
CA LEU A 31 8.97 5.63 12.48
C LEU A 31 7.44 5.54 12.63
N LEU A 32 6.95 5.50 13.86
CA LEU A 32 5.52 5.50 14.14
C LEU A 32 4.81 6.74 13.55
N MET A 33 5.41 7.90 13.72
CA MET A 33 4.90 9.15 13.16
C MET A 33 4.92 9.12 11.63
N PHE A 34 5.97 8.60 11.03
CA PHE A 34 6.09 8.46 9.59
C PHE A 34 5.04 7.49 9.03
N ASP A 35 4.85 6.33 9.65
CA ASP A 35 3.84 5.35 9.24
C ASP A 35 2.43 5.90 9.38
N TYR A 36 2.16 6.67 10.45
CA TYR A 36 0.89 7.36 10.61
C TYR A 36 0.66 8.38 9.50
N ALA A 37 1.65 9.23 9.20
CA ALA A 37 1.55 10.24 8.15
C ALA A 37 1.33 9.58 6.78
N TYR A 38 2.05 8.51 6.49
CA TYR A 38 1.90 7.71 5.28
C TYR A 38 0.50 7.12 5.14
N MET A 39 -0.04 6.52 6.19
CA MET A 39 -1.41 5.98 6.18
C MET A 39 -2.45 7.08 6.03
N ALA A 40 -2.29 8.21 6.74
CA ALA A 40 -3.19 9.35 6.63
C ALA A 40 -3.22 9.92 5.20
N LEU A 41 -2.05 10.00 4.56
CA LEU A 41 -1.92 10.40 3.16
C LEU A 41 -2.70 9.46 2.23
N ILE A 42 -2.48 8.15 2.35
CA ILE A 42 -3.15 7.15 1.51
C ILE A 42 -4.68 7.21 1.71
N ILE A 43 -5.16 7.29 2.94
CA ILE A 43 -6.59 7.41 3.24
C ILE A 43 -7.18 8.66 2.60
N ASN A 44 -6.51 9.81 2.70
CA ASN A 44 -6.96 11.05 2.09
C ASN A 44 -6.97 10.98 0.56
N ILE A 45 -5.98 10.34 -0.07
CA ILE A 45 -5.97 10.07 -1.51
C ILE A 45 -7.17 9.20 -1.90
N TYR A 46 -7.44 8.12 -1.17
CA TYR A 46 -8.57 7.25 -1.45
C TYR A 46 -9.91 7.98 -1.33
N ARG A 47 -10.07 8.82 -0.30
CA ARG A 47 -11.26 9.65 -0.11
C ARG A 47 -11.42 10.66 -1.22
N LEU A 48 -10.34 11.38 -1.56
CA LEU A 48 -10.35 12.39 -2.62
C LEU A 48 -10.80 11.80 -3.96
N VAL A 49 -10.24 10.67 -4.35
CA VAL A 49 -10.50 10.04 -5.65
C VAL A 49 -11.91 9.43 -5.73
N VAL A 50 -12.41 8.85 -4.63
CA VAL A 50 -13.70 8.12 -4.63
C VAL A 50 -14.86 9.02 -4.26
N SER A 51 -14.73 9.82 -3.20
CA SER A 51 -15.81 10.59 -2.59
C SER A 51 -15.68 12.11 -2.81
N GLY A 52 -14.57 12.58 -3.38
CA GLY A 52 -14.33 14.00 -3.68
C GLY A 52 -13.75 14.81 -2.53
N GLU A 53 -13.53 16.10 -2.77
CA GLU A 53 -12.79 16.99 -1.87
C GLU A 53 -13.43 17.16 -0.49
N SER A 54 -14.75 17.14 -0.40
CA SER A 54 -15.48 17.28 0.87
C SER A 54 -15.24 16.17 1.88
N SER A 55 -14.73 15.02 1.41
CA SER A 55 -14.43 13.83 2.24
C SER A 55 -13.02 13.84 2.85
N VAL A 56 -12.15 14.73 2.37
CA VAL A 56 -10.76 14.83 2.82
C VAL A 56 -10.70 15.59 4.15
N ALA A 57 -9.89 15.11 5.08
CA ALA A 57 -9.67 15.81 6.34
C ALA A 57 -8.97 17.15 6.11
N ARG A 58 -9.50 18.23 6.67
CA ARG A 58 -9.03 19.62 6.45
C ARG A 58 -7.53 19.81 6.70
N LEU A 59 -6.96 19.09 7.65
CA LEU A 59 -5.53 19.16 7.99
C LEU A 59 -4.75 17.91 7.55
N GLY A 60 -5.34 17.05 6.72
CA GLY A 60 -4.72 15.77 6.36
C GLY A 60 -4.66 14.76 7.51
N VAL A 61 -5.07 15.15 8.73
CA VAL A 61 -5.03 14.31 9.92
C VAL A 61 -6.26 13.41 9.99
N VAL A 62 -6.08 12.13 10.05
CA VAL A 62 -7.16 11.14 10.19
C VAL A 62 -7.26 10.73 11.66
N PHE A 63 -8.32 11.13 12.34
CA PHE A 63 -8.51 10.81 13.75
C PHE A 63 -8.74 9.31 13.97
N PRO A 64 -8.22 8.74 15.07
CA PRO A 64 -8.44 7.34 15.42
C PRO A 64 -9.94 7.03 15.52
N SER A 65 -10.38 6.04 14.77
CA SER A 65 -11.76 5.54 14.81
C SER A 65 -11.74 4.02 14.68
N LEU A 66 -12.84 3.36 15.03
CA LEU A 66 -12.97 1.91 14.87
C LEU A 66 -12.80 1.48 13.41
N ARG A 67 -13.17 2.34 12.46
CA ARG A 67 -13.02 2.13 11.02
C ARG A 67 -11.56 2.25 10.59
N LEU A 68 -10.83 3.23 11.13
CA LEU A 68 -9.40 3.36 10.93
C LEU A 68 -8.66 2.12 11.48
N GLY A 69 -9.10 1.58 12.61
CA GLY A 69 -8.58 0.33 13.15
C GLY A 69 -8.74 -0.84 12.18
N ARG A 70 -9.90 -0.98 11.53
CA ARG A 70 -10.12 -2.02 10.49
C ARG A 70 -9.26 -1.80 9.26
N PHE A 71 -9.10 -0.55 8.81
CA PHE A 71 -8.21 -0.20 7.72
C PHE A 71 -6.77 -0.59 8.07
N PHE A 72 -6.31 -0.22 9.25
CA PHE A 72 -4.96 -0.53 9.73
C PHE A 72 -4.70 -2.03 9.82
N LEU A 73 -5.62 -2.79 10.41
CA LEU A 73 -5.50 -4.26 10.51
C LEU A 73 -5.45 -4.92 9.13
N LEU A 74 -6.28 -4.48 8.19
CA LEU A 74 -6.26 -4.99 6.83
C LEU A 74 -4.96 -4.60 6.12
N PHE A 75 -4.51 -3.35 6.28
CA PHE A 75 -3.25 -2.88 5.73
C PHE A 75 -2.05 -3.68 6.26
N LEU A 76 -2.00 -3.88 7.58
CA LEU A 76 -0.96 -4.68 8.23
C LEU A 76 -0.97 -6.13 7.73
N PHE A 77 -2.14 -6.76 7.68
CA PHE A 77 -2.29 -8.11 7.16
C PHE A 77 -1.77 -8.23 5.71
N LEU A 78 -2.19 -7.32 4.82
CA LEU A 78 -1.77 -7.32 3.43
C LEU A 78 -0.26 -7.06 3.30
N SER A 79 0.29 -6.17 4.12
CA SER A 79 1.73 -5.89 4.13
C SER A 79 2.53 -7.13 4.52
N ILE A 80 2.14 -7.84 5.56
CA ILE A 80 2.78 -9.10 5.97
C ILE A 80 2.61 -10.15 4.87
N ALA A 81 1.39 -10.36 4.38
CA ALA A 81 1.09 -11.40 3.40
C ALA A 81 1.83 -11.19 2.07
N THR A 82 2.08 -9.94 1.66
CA THR A 82 2.82 -9.64 0.42
C THR A 82 4.34 -9.67 0.59
N GLN A 83 4.85 -9.48 1.80
CA GLN A 83 6.30 -9.55 2.08
C GLN A 83 6.78 -10.96 2.43
N PHE A 84 5.95 -11.75 3.10
CA PHE A 84 6.30 -13.11 3.51
C PHE A 84 6.83 -13.99 2.37
N PRO A 85 6.27 -13.96 1.14
CA PRO A 85 6.78 -14.75 0.01
C PRO A 85 8.22 -14.45 -0.39
N ILE A 86 8.77 -13.26 -0.09
CA ILE A 86 10.16 -12.90 -0.41
C ILE A 86 11.15 -13.89 0.25
N PHE A 87 10.82 -14.37 1.45
CA PHE A 87 11.67 -15.31 2.19
C PHE A 87 11.73 -16.70 1.54
N ILE A 88 10.73 -17.07 0.73
CA ILE A 88 10.66 -18.36 0.03
C ILE A 88 11.22 -18.18 -1.38
N SER A 89 10.69 -17.24 -2.13
CA SER A 89 11.14 -16.89 -3.48
C SER A 89 10.57 -15.52 -3.91
N PRO A 90 11.41 -14.60 -4.42
CA PRO A 90 10.94 -13.31 -4.95
C PRO A 90 9.87 -13.44 -6.04
N PHE A 91 9.90 -14.53 -6.80
CA PHE A 91 8.92 -14.80 -7.87
C PHE A 91 7.50 -15.08 -7.35
N LEU A 92 7.35 -15.43 -6.07
CA LEU A 92 6.04 -15.64 -5.45
C LEU A 92 5.34 -14.32 -5.13
N VAL A 93 6.06 -13.22 -4.98
CA VAL A 93 5.50 -11.90 -4.62
C VAL A 93 4.40 -11.45 -5.59
N PRO A 94 4.62 -11.39 -6.91
CA PRO A 94 3.56 -10.99 -7.84
C PRO A 94 2.38 -11.95 -7.85
N ILE A 95 2.59 -13.24 -7.60
CA ILE A 95 1.52 -14.24 -7.54
C ILE A 95 0.63 -13.99 -6.32
N VAL A 96 1.23 -13.87 -5.14
CA VAL A 96 0.49 -13.59 -3.89
C VAL A 96 -0.19 -12.24 -3.97
N TYR A 97 0.49 -11.23 -4.52
CA TYR A 97 -0.09 -9.93 -4.75
C TYR A 97 -1.32 -10.00 -5.64
N PHE A 98 -1.26 -10.73 -6.76
CA PHE A 98 -2.38 -10.97 -7.66
C PHE A 98 -3.59 -11.59 -6.95
N LEU A 99 -3.36 -12.62 -6.13
CA LEU A 99 -4.41 -13.29 -5.35
C LEU A 99 -5.04 -12.35 -4.30
N LEU A 100 -4.28 -11.41 -3.76
CA LEU A 100 -4.74 -10.48 -2.72
C LEU A 100 -5.41 -9.21 -3.29
N ILE A 101 -5.39 -8.96 -4.60
CA ILE A 101 -6.01 -7.77 -5.21
C ILE A 101 -7.48 -7.60 -4.79
N PRO A 102 -8.36 -8.63 -4.85
CA PRO A 102 -9.76 -8.48 -4.46
C PRO A 102 -9.94 -8.06 -3.00
N MET A 103 -9.03 -8.52 -2.13
CA MET A 103 -9.02 -8.16 -0.72
C MET A 103 -8.44 -6.76 -0.49
N SER A 104 -7.37 -6.40 -1.19
CA SER A 104 -6.72 -5.11 -1.05
C SER A 104 -7.60 -3.94 -1.51
N LEU A 105 -8.53 -4.15 -2.45
CA LEU A 105 -9.54 -3.15 -2.84
C LEU A 105 -10.44 -2.72 -1.68
N ASN A 106 -10.61 -3.56 -0.64
CA ASN A 106 -11.33 -3.16 0.55
C ASN A 106 -10.62 -2.06 1.36
N LEU A 107 -9.31 -1.85 1.18
CA LEU A 107 -8.64 -0.69 1.79
C LEU A 107 -9.26 0.62 1.29
N VAL A 108 -9.51 0.71 -0.02
CA VAL A 108 -10.17 1.89 -0.60
C VAL A 108 -11.60 2.03 -0.07
N GLY A 109 -12.33 0.90 0.01
CA GLY A 109 -13.68 0.87 0.58
C GLY A 109 -13.71 1.34 2.03
N LEU A 110 -12.84 0.78 2.88
CA LEU A 110 -12.75 1.14 4.31
C LEU A 110 -12.34 2.59 4.53
N ALA A 111 -11.46 3.14 3.68
CA ALA A 111 -11.10 4.56 3.72
C ALA A 111 -12.30 5.48 3.42
N ASN A 112 -13.25 5.01 2.63
CA ASN A 112 -14.49 5.72 2.24
C ASN A 112 -15.72 5.25 3.03
N ASP A 113 -15.51 4.73 4.24
CA ASP A 113 -16.58 4.30 5.15
C ASP A 113 -17.48 3.15 4.63
N ALA A 114 -17.07 2.47 3.57
CA ALA A 114 -17.77 1.30 3.07
C ALA A 114 -17.52 0.07 3.94
N SER A 115 -18.50 -0.86 3.96
CA SER A 115 -18.32 -2.15 4.62
C SER A 115 -17.37 -3.05 3.81
N PHE A 116 -16.68 -3.96 4.51
CA PHE A 116 -15.89 -5.00 3.86
C PHE A 116 -16.77 -5.85 2.94
N LYS A 117 -16.39 -5.96 1.67
CA LYS A 117 -17.11 -6.74 0.66
C LYS A 117 -16.18 -7.75 0.00
N LYS A 118 -16.73 -8.92 -0.32
CA LYS A 118 -16.02 -9.87 -1.17
C LYS A 118 -16.13 -9.41 -2.62
N ASN A 119 -15.09 -8.71 -3.10
CA ASN A 119 -15.05 -8.25 -4.48
C ASN A 119 -14.84 -9.46 -5.43
N LYS A 120 -15.83 -9.74 -6.26
CA LYS A 120 -15.70 -10.72 -7.35
C LYS A 120 -15.12 -9.98 -8.55
N LEU A 121 -13.87 -10.26 -8.89
CA LEU A 121 -13.19 -9.68 -10.03
C LEU A 121 -12.94 -10.75 -11.08
N THR A 122 -13.07 -10.38 -12.35
CA THR A 122 -12.60 -11.24 -13.44
C THR A 122 -11.08 -11.26 -13.47
N LEU A 123 -10.50 -12.36 -13.93
CA LEU A 123 -9.04 -12.49 -14.05
C LEU A 123 -8.40 -11.35 -14.87
N GLY A 124 -9.09 -10.91 -15.93
CA GLY A 124 -8.61 -9.79 -16.75
C GLY A 124 -8.51 -8.47 -15.99
N ILE A 125 -9.50 -8.16 -15.15
CA ILE A 125 -9.48 -6.96 -14.28
C ILE A 125 -8.36 -7.06 -13.25
N GLN A 126 -8.20 -8.23 -12.61
CA GLN A 126 -7.11 -8.44 -11.64
C GLN A 126 -5.74 -8.25 -12.30
N PHE A 127 -5.56 -8.79 -13.50
CA PHE A 127 -4.31 -8.64 -14.24
C PHE A 127 -4.05 -7.19 -14.64
N GLY A 128 -5.08 -6.45 -15.08
CA GLY A 128 -4.99 -5.02 -15.35
C GLY A 128 -4.57 -4.21 -14.11
N VAL A 129 -5.18 -4.49 -12.96
CA VAL A 129 -4.81 -3.85 -11.68
C VAL A 129 -3.37 -4.18 -11.29
N LEU A 130 -2.93 -5.43 -11.48
CA LEU A 130 -1.56 -5.86 -11.22
C LEU A 130 -0.55 -5.07 -12.07
N ILE A 131 -0.79 -4.98 -13.38
CA ILE A 131 0.09 -4.24 -14.30
C ILE A 131 0.18 -2.78 -13.91
N ILE A 132 -0.94 -2.13 -13.65
CA ILE A 132 -0.97 -0.71 -13.29
C ILE A 132 -0.24 -0.47 -11.96
N LYS A 133 -0.42 -1.35 -11.00
CA LYS A 133 0.10 -1.16 -9.64
C LYS A 133 1.54 -1.63 -9.45
N LEU A 134 1.98 -2.67 -10.13
CA LEU A 134 3.34 -3.20 -10.03
C LEU A 134 4.16 -2.98 -11.30
N GLY A 135 3.57 -3.14 -12.46
CA GLY A 135 4.29 -3.05 -13.74
C GLY A 135 4.82 -1.65 -14.01
N VAL A 136 3.96 -0.62 -13.88
CA VAL A 136 4.37 0.78 -14.10
C VAL A 136 5.43 1.21 -13.08
N PRO A 137 5.27 1.01 -11.76
CA PRO A 137 6.32 1.26 -10.78
C PRO A 137 7.62 0.50 -11.06
N ALA A 138 7.54 -0.77 -11.43
CA ALA A 138 8.73 -1.58 -11.74
C ALA A 138 9.52 -1.03 -12.93
N ILE A 139 8.83 -0.58 -13.99
CA ILE A 139 9.45 0.06 -15.14
C ILE A 139 10.14 1.38 -14.73
N LEU A 140 9.44 2.23 -13.97
CA LEU A 140 9.99 3.50 -13.49
C LEU A 140 11.22 3.29 -12.62
N LEU A 141 11.17 2.34 -11.68
CA LEU A 141 12.32 1.99 -10.84
C LEU A 141 13.48 1.41 -11.66
N GLY A 142 13.18 0.51 -12.59
CA GLY A 142 14.18 -0.06 -13.49
C GLY A 142 14.88 1.01 -14.32
N LEU A 143 14.16 1.96 -14.87
CA LEU A 143 14.72 3.10 -15.59
C LEU A 143 15.57 4.00 -14.68
N THR A 144 15.11 4.26 -13.47
CA THR A 144 15.84 5.09 -12.48
C THR A 144 17.19 4.45 -12.12
N ILE A 145 17.22 3.13 -11.91
CA ILE A 145 18.43 2.37 -11.64
C ILE A 145 19.35 2.34 -12.87
N LEU A 146 18.80 2.09 -14.05
CA LEU A 146 19.57 2.00 -15.30
C LEU A 146 20.26 3.33 -15.63
N LEU A 147 19.59 4.45 -15.36
CA LEU A 147 20.14 5.80 -15.63
C LEU A 147 21.13 6.25 -14.56
N GLY A 148 21.33 5.48 -13.48
CA GLY A 148 22.28 5.80 -12.43
C GLY A 148 22.02 7.16 -11.76
N VAL A 149 20.74 7.52 -11.58
CA VAL A 149 20.36 8.81 -10.99
C VAL A 149 20.80 8.91 -9.54
N GLY A 150 21.13 10.13 -9.11
CA GLY A 150 21.56 10.39 -7.73
C GLY A 150 20.48 10.07 -6.69
N GLU A 151 20.92 9.85 -5.45
CA GLU A 151 20.07 9.40 -4.34
C GLU A 151 18.84 10.30 -4.11
N VAL A 152 18.99 11.62 -4.16
CA VAL A 152 17.88 12.58 -3.96
C VAL A 152 16.80 12.39 -5.03
N PHE A 153 17.19 12.20 -6.28
CA PHE A 153 16.25 11.97 -7.38
C PHE A 153 15.57 10.60 -7.25
N PHE A 154 16.31 9.59 -6.80
CA PHE A 154 15.72 8.26 -6.50
C PHE A 154 14.60 8.36 -5.47
N TRP A 155 14.81 9.04 -4.35
CA TRP A 155 13.77 9.24 -3.34
C TRP A 155 12.58 10.06 -3.83
N PHE A 156 12.82 11.03 -4.69
CA PHE A 156 11.73 11.78 -5.35
C PHE A 156 10.88 10.87 -6.24
N VAL A 157 11.50 10.02 -7.06
CA VAL A 157 10.80 9.04 -7.91
C VAL A 157 10.03 8.05 -7.04
N MET A 158 10.60 7.59 -5.92
CA MET A 158 9.89 6.72 -4.97
C MET A 158 8.64 7.39 -4.42
N GLY A 159 8.69 8.67 -4.08
CA GLY A 159 7.53 9.45 -3.67
C GLY A 159 6.44 9.47 -4.76
N LEU A 160 6.81 9.74 -6.01
CA LEU A 160 5.89 9.73 -7.14
C LEU A 160 5.25 8.36 -7.36
N ILE A 161 6.02 7.28 -7.22
CA ILE A 161 5.52 5.90 -7.33
C ILE A 161 4.46 5.61 -6.26
N ILE A 162 4.68 6.03 -5.02
CA ILE A 162 3.71 5.88 -3.92
C ILE A 162 2.39 6.58 -4.27
N TYR A 163 2.47 7.83 -4.72
CA TYR A 163 1.30 8.57 -5.18
C TYR A 163 0.57 7.89 -6.33
N TRP A 164 1.33 7.46 -7.35
CA TRP A 164 0.79 6.73 -8.48
C TRP A 164 0.04 5.47 -8.03
N MET A 165 0.65 4.66 -7.17
CA MET A 165 0.05 3.43 -6.66
C MET A 165 -1.25 3.70 -5.89
N ALA A 166 -1.30 4.74 -5.08
CA ALA A 166 -2.51 5.09 -4.33
C ALA A 166 -3.63 5.60 -5.25
N ILE A 167 -3.33 6.55 -6.13
CA ILE A 167 -4.32 7.13 -7.05
C ILE A 167 -4.86 6.09 -8.02
N SER A 168 -3.98 5.35 -8.70
CA SER A 168 -4.38 4.33 -9.68
C SER A 168 -5.24 3.25 -9.05
N PHE A 169 -4.92 2.84 -7.82
CA PHE A 169 -5.69 1.85 -7.10
C PHE A 169 -7.08 2.35 -6.70
N ALA A 170 -7.19 3.60 -6.25
CA ALA A 170 -8.47 4.24 -5.97
C ALA A 170 -9.34 4.40 -7.24
N LEU A 171 -8.73 4.75 -8.37
CA LEU A 171 -9.42 4.81 -9.66
C LEU A 171 -9.92 3.45 -10.11
N CYS A 172 -9.10 2.40 -9.99
CA CYS A 172 -9.54 1.02 -10.28
C CYS A 172 -10.76 0.63 -9.44
N TYR A 173 -10.73 0.94 -8.13
CA TYR A 173 -11.87 0.67 -7.25
C TYR A 173 -13.13 1.42 -7.70
N ARG A 174 -13.01 2.70 -8.04
CA ARG A 174 -14.14 3.53 -8.54
C ARG A 174 -14.76 2.95 -9.81
N VAL A 175 -13.93 2.54 -10.79
CA VAL A 175 -14.40 1.93 -12.04
C VAL A 175 -15.11 0.60 -11.77
N ILE A 176 -14.57 -0.24 -10.88
CA ILE A 176 -15.18 -1.52 -10.51
C ILE A 176 -16.54 -1.30 -9.84
N LEU A 177 -16.66 -0.31 -8.95
CA LEU A 177 -17.93 0.05 -8.32
C LEU A 177 -18.97 0.49 -9.36
N ALA A 178 -18.59 1.36 -10.29
CA ALA A 178 -19.48 1.85 -11.35
C ALA A 178 -20.00 0.69 -12.22
N ASN A 179 -19.14 -0.24 -12.62
CA ASN A 179 -19.51 -1.39 -13.41
C ASN A 179 -20.45 -2.35 -12.65
N ASN A 180 -20.20 -2.59 -11.35
CA ASN A 180 -21.07 -3.44 -10.53
C ASN A 180 -22.46 -2.83 -10.32
N SER A 181 -22.54 -1.50 -10.25
CA SER A 181 -23.84 -0.79 -10.15
C SER A 181 -24.64 -0.89 -11.46
N ALA A 182 -23.98 -0.81 -12.60
CA ALA A 182 -24.62 -0.92 -13.91
C ALA A 182 -25.13 -2.34 -14.23
N GLN A 183 -24.55 -3.38 -13.63
CA GLN A 183 -24.99 -4.77 -13.83
C GLN A 183 -26.18 -5.17 -12.97
N ASN A 184 -26.51 -4.38 -11.93
CA ASN A 184 -27.63 -4.65 -11.02
C ASN A 184 -28.93 -3.90 -11.39
N HIS A 185 -28.93 -3.14 -12.49
CA HIS A 185 -30.07 -2.49 -13.12
C HIS A 185 -30.40 -3.13 -14.46
#